data_38a7242be0244d4a2206cfc5e1ea6a68
#
_entry.id   38a7242be0244d4a2206cfc5e1ea6a68
#
_cell.length_a   1.000
_cell.length_b   1.000
_cell.length_c   1.000
_cell.angle_alpha   90.00
_cell.angle_beta   90.00
_cell.angle_gamma   90.00
#
_symmetry.space_group_name_H-M   'P 1'
#
loop_
_entity.id
_entity.type
_entity.pdbx_description
1 polymer ?
#
loop_
_entity_poly.entity_id
_entity_poly.type
_entity_poly.pdbx_seq_one_letter_code
_entity_poly.pdbx_strand_id
1 'polypeptide(L)'
;MEPRTVKPSDPGENAIAEERKRISRELHDRALQLLSGVRLRAETCRRQLLDNPPRLEIELQHIEESIDKAITEIRNLLAENQAGEVLVAGSLERRLKEELNIFRARAGFKLDFRCTIGAQNLPPAIERELYFTLREGVLNAVRYSRASELHLRLAQTHQGYEAHLNDNGIGFDVSAIEGTSHYGLKGMTERIHKLGGEFTLNSAPGKGTQIEILIPFV
;
A
#
# COMPACT_ATOMS: atom_id res chain seq x y z
N MET A 1 22.52 21.25 -48.63
CA MET A 1 21.37 20.84 -47.81
C MET A 1 21.53 19.34 -47.61
N GLU A 2 22.24 18.96 -46.54
CA GLU A 2 22.54 17.55 -46.21
C GLU A 2 21.35 16.86 -45.58
N PRO A 3 21.07 15.60 -45.91
CA PRO A 3 19.97 14.87 -45.28
C PRO A 3 20.34 14.48 -43.86
N ARG A 4 19.49 14.83 -42.87
CA ARG A 4 19.56 14.36 -41.48
C ARG A 4 19.41 12.83 -41.46
N THR A 5 20.50 12.13 -41.21
CA THR A 5 20.48 10.70 -40.85
C THR A 5 19.77 10.52 -39.50
N VAL A 6 18.60 9.92 -39.55
CA VAL A 6 17.90 9.42 -38.34
C VAL A 6 18.71 8.21 -37.82
N LYS A 7 19.32 8.33 -36.64
CA LYS A 7 19.97 7.20 -36.01
C LYS A 7 18.90 6.12 -35.76
N PRO A 8 19.16 4.84 -36.03
CA PRO A 8 18.25 3.76 -35.65
C PRO A 8 18.18 3.71 -34.14
N SER A 9 16.94 3.69 -33.59
CA SER A 9 16.69 3.52 -32.20
C SER A 9 17.25 2.16 -31.73
N ASP A 10 17.90 2.18 -30.55
CA ASP A 10 18.48 1.00 -29.92
C ASP A 10 17.40 -0.09 -29.74
N PRO A 11 17.66 -1.36 -30.14
CA PRO A 11 16.70 -2.46 -29.95
C PRO A 11 16.21 -2.61 -28.51
N GLY A 12 17.04 -2.23 -27.51
CA GLY A 12 16.70 -2.22 -26.11
C GLY A 12 15.66 -1.15 -25.73
N GLU A 13 15.75 0.05 -26.30
CA GLU A 13 14.78 1.12 -26.06
C GLU A 13 13.39 0.79 -26.63
N ASN A 14 13.33 0.12 -27.79
CA ASN A 14 12.07 -0.30 -28.38
C ASN A 14 11.39 -1.41 -27.55
N ALA A 15 12.14 -2.39 -27.04
CA ALA A 15 11.60 -3.44 -26.20
C ALA A 15 11.01 -2.88 -24.87
N ILE A 16 11.69 -1.93 -24.26
CA ILE A 16 11.21 -1.24 -23.05
C ILE A 16 9.95 -0.42 -23.34
N ALA A 17 9.89 0.27 -24.48
CA ALA A 17 8.72 1.06 -24.87
C ALA A 17 7.48 0.17 -25.15
N GLU A 18 7.67 -0.97 -25.80
CA GLU A 18 6.58 -1.92 -26.07
C GLU A 18 6.08 -2.58 -24.77
N GLU A 19 6.97 -2.93 -23.86
CA GLU A 19 6.60 -3.47 -22.54
C GLU A 19 5.82 -2.44 -21.73
N ARG A 20 6.24 -1.17 -21.70
CA ARG A 20 5.48 -0.07 -21.07
C ARG A 20 4.07 0.07 -21.65
N LYS A 21 3.92 -0.03 -22.96
CA LYS A 21 2.60 0.03 -23.60
C LYS A 21 1.74 -1.19 -23.27
N ARG A 22 2.32 -2.38 -23.17
CA ARG A 22 1.62 -3.61 -22.79
C ARG A 22 1.06 -3.47 -21.37
N ILE A 23 1.90 -3.05 -20.45
CA ILE A 23 1.57 -2.88 -19.05
C ILE A 23 0.53 -1.76 -18.85
N SER A 24 0.66 -0.63 -19.57
CA SER A 24 -0.33 0.44 -19.51
C SER A 24 -1.72 -0.03 -19.98
N ARG A 25 -1.79 -0.89 -21.00
CA ARG A 25 -3.05 -1.50 -21.45
C ARG A 25 -3.63 -2.45 -20.40
N GLU A 26 -2.81 -3.32 -19.84
CA GLU A 26 -3.24 -4.27 -18.80
C GLU A 26 -3.75 -3.55 -17.54
N LEU A 27 -3.07 -2.48 -17.13
CA LEU A 27 -3.50 -1.58 -16.06
C LEU A 27 -4.86 -0.95 -16.35
N HIS A 28 -5.01 -0.41 -17.56
CA HIS A 28 -6.24 0.25 -17.98
C HIS A 28 -7.41 -0.74 -17.99
N ASP A 29 -7.21 -1.93 -18.55
CA ASP A 29 -8.26 -2.93 -18.68
C ASP A 29 -8.70 -3.48 -17.31
N ARG A 30 -7.75 -3.78 -16.42
CA ARG A 30 -8.06 -4.21 -15.05
C ARG A 30 -8.71 -3.11 -14.22
N ALA A 31 -8.21 -1.88 -14.30
CA ALA A 31 -8.81 -0.74 -13.61
C ALA A 31 -10.26 -0.49 -14.09
N LEU A 32 -10.51 -0.56 -15.40
CA LEU A 32 -11.86 -0.41 -15.96
C LEU A 32 -12.82 -1.54 -15.51
N GLN A 33 -12.35 -2.78 -15.45
CA GLN A 33 -13.17 -3.90 -14.95
C GLN A 33 -13.57 -3.68 -13.49
N LEU A 34 -12.63 -3.30 -12.63
CA LEU A 34 -12.88 -3.06 -11.20
C LEU A 34 -13.82 -1.88 -11.00
N LEU A 35 -13.58 -0.75 -11.67
CA LEU A 35 -14.42 0.43 -11.59
C LEU A 35 -15.85 0.16 -12.15
N SER A 36 -15.97 -0.67 -13.20
CA SER A 36 -17.26 -1.08 -13.73
C SER A 36 -18.05 -1.92 -12.73
N GLY A 37 -17.39 -2.80 -11.99
CA GLY A 37 -17.99 -3.57 -10.90
C GLY A 37 -18.50 -2.68 -9.76
N VAL A 38 -17.71 -1.71 -9.36
CA VAL A 38 -18.08 -0.71 -8.34
C VAL A 38 -19.28 0.11 -8.80
N ARG A 39 -19.27 0.58 -10.05
CA ARG A 39 -20.40 1.36 -10.63
C ARG A 39 -21.71 0.56 -10.62
N LEU A 40 -21.66 -0.71 -11.02
CA LEU A 40 -22.83 -1.57 -11.04
C LEU A 40 -23.42 -1.77 -9.63
N ARG A 41 -22.56 -1.99 -8.63
CA ARG A 41 -22.99 -2.12 -7.22
C ARG A 41 -23.58 -0.83 -6.68
N ALA A 42 -22.95 0.32 -6.97
CA ALA A 42 -23.48 1.63 -6.58
C ALA A 42 -24.87 1.90 -7.21
N GLU A 43 -25.08 1.48 -8.46
CA GLU A 43 -26.38 1.58 -9.12
C GLU A 43 -27.43 0.67 -8.47
N THR A 44 -27.04 -0.54 -8.05
CA THR A 44 -27.90 -1.46 -7.30
C THR A 44 -28.28 -0.88 -5.95
N CYS A 45 -27.33 -0.32 -5.20
CA CYS A 45 -27.61 0.39 -3.95
C CYS A 45 -28.61 1.52 -4.15
N ARG A 46 -28.42 2.35 -5.18
CA ARG A 46 -29.31 3.46 -5.48
C ARG A 46 -30.74 3.00 -5.75
N ARG A 47 -30.95 1.86 -6.41
CA ARG A 47 -32.26 1.29 -6.68
C ARG A 47 -32.94 0.73 -5.42
N GLN A 48 -32.13 0.23 -4.46
CA GLN A 48 -32.64 -0.42 -3.24
C GLN A 48 -32.76 0.54 -2.05
N LEU A 49 -32.36 1.81 -2.20
CA LEU A 49 -32.37 2.83 -1.16
C LEU A 49 -33.72 3.02 -0.45
N LEU A 50 -34.84 2.71 -1.15
CA LEU A 50 -36.18 2.91 -0.64
C LEU A 50 -36.80 1.64 -0.05
N ASP A 51 -36.24 0.45 -0.33
CA ASP A 51 -36.94 -0.80 -0.06
C ASP A 51 -36.41 -1.59 1.13
N ASN A 52 -35.10 -1.46 1.48
CA ASN A 52 -34.49 -2.23 2.58
C ASN A 52 -33.21 -1.60 3.14
N PRO A 53 -33.27 -0.70 4.14
CA PRO A 53 -32.11 -0.03 4.71
C PRO A 53 -31.00 -0.94 5.26
N PRO A 54 -31.26 -2.07 5.94
CA PRO A 54 -30.21 -2.97 6.39
C PRO A 54 -29.39 -3.60 5.27
N ARG A 55 -30.04 -3.86 4.13
CA ARG A 55 -29.38 -4.41 2.94
C ARG A 55 -28.51 -3.38 2.24
N LEU A 56 -28.89 -2.11 2.33
CA LEU A 56 -28.13 -1.00 1.79
C LEU A 56 -26.76 -0.87 2.47
N GLU A 57 -26.69 -1.02 3.79
CA GLU A 57 -25.45 -0.94 4.54
C GLU A 57 -24.47 -2.04 4.11
N ILE A 58 -24.94 -3.27 3.93
CA ILE A 58 -24.15 -4.39 3.42
C ILE A 58 -23.64 -4.12 2.00
N GLU A 59 -24.46 -3.58 1.12
CA GLU A 59 -24.04 -3.28 -0.25
C GLU A 59 -23.05 -2.11 -0.32
N LEU A 60 -23.19 -1.10 0.52
CA LEU A 60 -22.22 -0.02 0.65
C LEU A 60 -20.87 -0.55 1.14
N GLN A 61 -20.85 -1.44 2.13
CA GLN A 61 -19.65 -2.10 2.58
C GLN A 61 -18.97 -2.90 1.47
N HIS A 62 -19.72 -3.67 0.68
CA HIS A 62 -19.18 -4.39 -0.48
C HIS A 62 -18.64 -3.46 -1.58
N ILE A 63 -19.19 -2.25 -1.72
CA ILE A 63 -18.67 -1.24 -2.64
C ILE A 63 -17.31 -0.73 -2.12
N GLU A 64 -17.22 -0.38 -0.85
CA GLU A 64 -15.97 0.06 -0.20
C GLU A 64 -14.88 -0.99 -0.33
N GLU A 65 -15.17 -2.24 -0.03
CA GLU A 65 -14.24 -3.37 -0.20
C GLU A 65 -13.78 -3.53 -1.66
N SER A 66 -14.70 -3.36 -2.61
CA SER A 66 -14.39 -3.45 -4.04
C SER A 66 -13.50 -2.30 -4.52
N ILE A 67 -13.70 -1.10 -3.99
CA ILE A 67 -12.84 0.07 -4.24
C ILE A 67 -11.44 -0.17 -3.67
N ASP A 68 -11.34 -0.64 -2.43
CA ASP A 68 -10.06 -0.89 -1.79
C ASP A 68 -9.28 -2.01 -2.50
N LYS A 69 -9.97 -3.05 -2.96
CA LYS A 69 -9.37 -4.08 -3.82
C LYS A 69 -8.84 -3.50 -5.13
N ALA A 70 -9.63 -2.67 -5.81
CA ALA A 70 -9.22 -2.02 -7.04
C ALA A 70 -7.99 -1.12 -6.84
N ILE A 71 -7.99 -0.33 -5.78
CA ILE A 71 -6.86 0.53 -5.40
C ILE A 71 -5.60 -0.32 -5.15
N THR A 72 -5.74 -1.42 -4.45
CA THR A 72 -4.62 -2.32 -4.12
C THR A 72 -4.06 -2.99 -5.38
N GLU A 73 -4.90 -3.48 -6.28
CA GLU A 73 -4.47 -4.08 -7.55
C GLU A 73 -3.79 -3.05 -8.46
N ILE A 74 -4.36 -1.86 -8.60
CA ILE A 74 -3.74 -0.77 -9.40
C ILE A 74 -2.37 -0.40 -8.82
N ARG A 75 -2.25 -0.32 -7.49
CA ARG A 75 -0.96 -0.04 -6.85
C ARG A 75 0.06 -1.13 -7.08
N ASN A 76 -0.33 -2.40 -7.00
CA ASN A 76 0.56 -3.52 -7.26
C ASN A 76 1.07 -3.48 -8.71
N LEU A 77 0.19 -3.25 -9.66
CA LEU A 77 0.54 -3.12 -11.07
C LEU A 77 1.44 -1.90 -11.35
N LEU A 78 1.20 -0.77 -10.69
CA LEU A 78 2.08 0.40 -10.77
C LEU A 78 3.46 0.11 -10.15
N ALA A 79 3.50 -0.63 -9.04
CA ALA A 79 4.75 -1.00 -8.38
C ALA A 79 5.59 -1.98 -9.23
N GLU A 80 4.95 -2.94 -9.90
CA GLU A 80 5.60 -3.84 -10.86
C GLU A 80 6.19 -3.06 -12.05
N ASN A 81 5.53 -1.98 -12.47
CA ASN A 81 5.99 -1.10 -13.55
C ASN A 81 7.09 -0.13 -13.15
N GLN A 82 7.08 0.34 -11.92
CA GLN A 82 8.12 1.22 -11.38
C GLN A 82 9.41 0.46 -11.02
N ALA A 83 9.46 -0.86 -11.18
CA ALA A 83 10.70 -1.62 -11.09
C ALA A 83 11.79 -1.15 -12.08
N GLY A 84 11.44 -0.30 -13.06
CA GLY A 84 12.38 0.40 -13.94
C GLY A 84 12.79 1.80 -13.46
N GLU A 85 12.08 2.41 -12.53
CA GLU A 85 12.56 3.60 -11.83
C GLU A 85 13.38 3.13 -10.63
N VAL A 86 14.70 3.17 -10.79
CA VAL A 86 15.68 2.95 -9.73
C VAL A 86 15.25 3.81 -8.54
N LEU A 87 14.72 3.18 -7.49
CA LEU A 87 14.58 3.84 -6.21
C LEU A 87 15.98 4.33 -5.86
N VAL A 88 16.17 5.64 -5.86
CA VAL A 88 17.44 6.23 -5.45
C VAL A 88 17.66 5.76 -4.01
N ALA A 89 18.72 5.00 -3.76
CA ALA A 89 19.03 4.45 -2.45
C ALA A 89 18.89 5.55 -1.39
N GLY A 90 18.20 5.24 -0.28
CA GLY A 90 17.95 6.20 0.79
C GLY A 90 16.68 7.05 0.63
N SER A 91 15.79 6.68 -0.29
CA SER A 91 14.54 7.43 -0.51
C SER A 91 13.43 7.09 0.49
N LEU A 92 13.48 5.93 1.17
CA LEU A 92 12.42 5.44 2.06
C LEU A 92 12.03 6.46 3.14
N GLU A 93 13.02 6.93 3.91
CA GLU A 93 12.78 7.90 4.98
C GLU A 93 12.14 9.19 4.45
N ARG A 94 12.67 9.73 3.37
CA ARG A 94 12.16 10.96 2.74
C ARG A 94 10.72 10.78 2.26
N ARG A 95 10.45 9.70 1.50
CA ARG A 95 9.11 9.41 0.96
C ARG A 95 8.09 9.17 2.06
N LEU A 96 8.46 8.42 3.09
CA LEU A 96 7.60 8.23 4.26
C LEU A 96 7.33 9.55 4.98
N LYS A 97 8.34 10.40 5.21
CA LYS A 97 8.15 11.72 5.81
C LYS A 97 7.19 12.62 5.02
N GLU A 98 7.33 12.65 3.70
CA GLU A 98 6.46 13.43 2.83
C GLU A 98 5.00 12.97 2.93
N GLU A 99 4.73 11.66 2.81
CA GLU A 99 3.37 11.12 2.93
C GLU A 99 2.79 11.27 4.33
N LEU A 100 3.56 10.96 5.37
CA LEU A 100 3.14 11.08 6.76
C LEU A 100 2.75 12.51 7.11
N ASN A 101 3.46 13.52 6.57
CA ASN A 101 3.09 14.92 6.74
C ASN A 101 1.75 15.25 6.09
N ILE A 102 1.46 14.69 4.91
CA ILE A 102 0.17 14.86 4.24
C ILE A 102 -0.96 14.22 5.09
N PHE A 103 -0.74 13.02 5.61
CA PHE A 103 -1.72 12.32 6.43
C PHE A 103 -1.96 13.05 7.76
N ARG A 104 -0.90 13.51 8.42
CA ARG A 104 -1.00 14.32 9.64
C ARG A 104 -1.84 15.58 9.43
N ALA A 105 -1.61 16.29 8.33
CA ALA A 105 -2.36 17.51 8.02
C ALA A 105 -3.87 17.26 7.80
N ARG A 106 -4.23 16.06 7.31
CA ARG A 106 -5.63 15.68 7.02
C ARG A 106 -6.35 15.09 8.23
N ALA A 107 -5.67 14.26 9.00
CA ALA A 107 -6.28 13.49 10.08
C ALA A 107 -6.11 14.10 11.48
N GLY A 108 -5.21 15.08 11.65
CA GLY A 108 -5.06 15.82 12.91
C GLY A 108 -4.40 15.05 14.05
N PHE A 109 -3.82 13.84 13.80
CA PHE A 109 -3.13 13.07 14.82
C PHE A 109 -1.68 13.54 15.05
N LYS A 110 -1.14 13.25 16.22
CA LYS A 110 0.27 13.41 16.51
C LYS A 110 1.06 12.27 15.88
N LEU A 111 2.13 12.61 15.17
CA LEU A 111 3.01 11.66 14.51
C LEU A 111 4.41 11.72 15.11
N ASP A 112 4.90 10.60 15.63
CA ASP A 112 6.31 10.38 15.97
C ASP A 112 6.91 9.40 14.95
N PHE A 113 7.76 9.93 14.05
CA PHE A 113 8.46 9.14 13.05
C PHE A 113 9.96 9.17 13.30
N ARG A 114 10.56 7.99 13.45
CA ARG A 114 12.00 7.83 13.63
C ARG A 114 12.54 6.77 12.69
N CYS A 115 13.62 7.13 11.96
CA CYS A 115 14.34 6.22 11.10
C CYS A 115 15.82 6.26 11.45
N THR A 116 16.40 5.10 11.77
CA THR A 116 17.83 4.94 12.06
C THR A 116 18.52 4.04 11.04
N ILE A 117 17.84 3.72 9.93
CA ILE A 117 18.43 2.99 8.81
C ILE A 117 19.26 3.99 7.99
N GLY A 118 20.53 3.72 7.80
CA GLY A 118 21.38 4.55 6.94
C GLY A 118 20.92 4.51 5.48
N ALA A 119 20.93 5.68 4.84
CA ALA A 119 20.39 5.87 3.48
C ALA A 119 20.94 4.93 2.40
N GLN A 120 22.13 4.38 2.60
CA GLN A 120 22.81 3.47 1.65
C GLN A 120 22.72 1.99 2.06
N ASN A 121 22.08 1.67 3.18
CA ASN A 121 22.14 0.33 3.76
C ASN A 121 20.91 -0.53 3.43
N LEU A 122 19.90 0.02 2.81
CA LEU A 122 18.66 -0.71 2.52
C LEU A 122 18.64 -1.18 1.05
N PRO A 123 18.63 -2.50 0.79
CA PRO A 123 18.48 -3.03 -0.56
C PRO A 123 17.21 -2.51 -1.23
N PRO A 124 17.23 -2.14 -2.53
CA PRO A 124 16.07 -1.55 -3.20
C PRO A 124 14.79 -2.38 -3.15
N ALA A 125 14.92 -3.71 -3.19
CA ALA A 125 13.78 -4.61 -3.05
C ALA A 125 13.12 -4.52 -1.67
N ILE A 126 13.93 -4.48 -0.60
CA ILE A 126 13.47 -4.34 0.78
C ILE A 126 12.88 -2.93 0.98
N GLU A 127 13.56 -1.90 0.48
CA GLU A 127 13.09 -0.51 0.55
C GLU A 127 11.69 -0.36 -0.04
N ARG A 128 11.45 -0.95 -1.21
CA ARG A 128 10.16 -0.92 -1.90
C ARG A 128 9.05 -1.59 -1.10
N GLU A 129 9.26 -2.81 -0.65
CA GLU A 129 8.23 -3.57 0.04
C GLU A 129 7.94 -3.00 1.44
N LEU A 130 8.95 -2.51 2.15
CA LEU A 130 8.76 -1.77 3.40
C LEU A 130 7.94 -0.51 3.19
N TYR A 131 8.26 0.30 2.16
CA TYR A 131 7.52 1.51 1.86
C TYR A 131 6.02 1.23 1.66
N PHE A 132 5.67 0.27 0.79
CA PHE A 132 4.27 -0.04 0.52
C PHE A 132 3.56 -0.65 1.74
N THR A 133 4.23 -1.50 2.50
CA THR A 133 3.67 -2.10 3.71
C THR A 133 3.40 -1.05 4.78
N LEU A 134 4.36 -0.19 5.07
CA LEU A 134 4.21 0.86 6.08
C LEU A 134 3.19 1.93 5.66
N ARG A 135 3.19 2.31 4.39
CA ARG A 135 2.19 3.21 3.83
C ARG A 135 0.77 2.66 4.00
N GLU A 136 0.55 1.38 3.72
CA GLU A 136 -0.76 0.72 3.91
C GLU A 136 -1.15 0.69 5.39
N GLY A 137 -0.23 0.35 6.29
CA GLY A 137 -0.48 0.38 7.74
C GLY A 137 -0.87 1.77 8.24
N VAL A 138 -0.18 2.82 7.78
CA VAL A 138 -0.53 4.21 8.11
C VAL A 138 -1.88 4.61 7.54
N LEU A 139 -2.20 4.23 6.31
CA LEU A 139 -3.51 4.50 5.71
C LEU A 139 -4.64 3.83 6.50
N ASN A 140 -4.42 2.60 6.96
CA ASN A 140 -5.39 1.89 7.80
C ASN A 140 -5.60 2.61 9.14
N ALA A 141 -4.53 3.08 9.77
CA ALA A 141 -4.64 3.89 10.98
C ALA A 141 -5.43 5.19 10.71
N VAL A 142 -5.14 5.92 9.64
CA VAL A 142 -5.85 7.17 9.28
C VAL A 142 -7.34 6.94 9.02
N ARG A 143 -7.69 5.84 8.35
CA ARG A 143 -9.06 5.56 7.92
C ARG A 143 -9.94 4.98 9.03
N TYR A 144 -9.37 4.09 9.83
CA TYR A 144 -10.17 3.19 10.67
C TYR A 144 -9.90 3.31 12.16
N SER A 145 -8.71 3.78 12.58
CA SER A 145 -8.32 3.68 14.00
C SER A 145 -8.92 4.74 14.89
N ARG A 146 -9.30 5.91 14.38
CA ARG A 146 -9.65 7.11 15.18
C ARG A 146 -8.54 7.46 16.19
N ALA A 147 -7.29 7.13 15.87
CA ALA A 147 -6.16 7.38 16.75
C ALA A 147 -5.90 8.87 16.91
N SER A 148 -5.39 9.27 18.06
CA SER A 148 -4.84 10.60 18.30
C SER A 148 -3.32 10.66 18.13
N GLU A 149 -2.66 9.48 18.17
CA GLU A 149 -1.21 9.34 18.06
C GLU A 149 -0.84 8.13 17.20
N LEU A 150 0.19 8.33 16.37
CA LEU A 150 0.78 7.30 15.52
C LEU A 150 2.29 7.34 15.68
N HIS A 151 2.88 6.20 15.97
CA HIS A 151 4.33 6.03 16.12
C HIS A 151 4.84 5.09 15.04
N LEU A 152 5.81 5.53 14.27
CA LEU A 152 6.51 4.72 13.27
C LEU A 152 8.00 4.74 13.53
N ARG A 153 8.59 3.57 13.73
CA ARG A 153 10.04 3.39 13.92
C ARG A 153 10.59 2.44 12.89
N LEU A 154 11.74 2.81 12.35
CA LEU A 154 12.51 2.01 11.41
C LEU A 154 13.94 1.93 11.94
N ALA A 155 14.47 0.73 12.07
CA ALA A 155 15.81 0.51 12.57
C ALA A 155 16.52 -0.62 11.81
N GLN A 156 17.83 -0.51 11.71
CA GLN A 156 18.71 -1.62 11.39
C GLN A 156 19.30 -2.15 12.69
N THR A 157 19.08 -3.43 12.97
CA THR A 157 19.58 -4.12 14.17
C THR A 157 20.59 -5.19 13.79
N HIS A 158 21.07 -5.96 14.75
CA HIS A 158 21.93 -7.13 14.48
C HIS A 158 21.15 -8.29 13.83
N GLN A 159 19.84 -8.31 13.93
CA GLN A 159 18.97 -9.35 13.37
C GLN A 159 18.52 -9.04 11.94
N GLY A 160 18.46 -7.76 11.57
CA GLY A 160 17.94 -7.35 10.27
C GLY A 160 17.40 -5.93 10.26
N TYR A 161 16.45 -5.70 9.38
CA TYR A 161 15.69 -4.45 9.30
C TYR A 161 14.38 -4.62 10.07
N GLU A 162 14.15 -3.75 11.02
CA GLU A 162 12.96 -3.74 11.87
C GLU A 162 12.09 -2.52 11.58
N ALA A 163 10.77 -2.73 11.58
CA ALA A 163 9.81 -1.65 11.53
C ALA A 163 8.69 -1.89 12.56
N HIS A 164 8.33 -0.84 13.28
CA HIS A 164 7.25 -0.84 14.26
C HIS A 164 6.31 0.31 13.95
N LEU A 165 5.02 -0.01 13.74
CA LEU A 165 3.96 0.95 13.55
C LEU A 165 2.90 0.73 14.63
N ASN A 166 2.65 1.76 15.44
CA ASN A 166 1.69 1.68 16.56
C ASN A 166 0.73 2.87 16.49
N ASP A 167 -0.56 2.61 16.62
CA ASP A 167 -1.58 3.62 16.87
C ASP A 167 -2.27 3.39 18.21
N ASN A 168 -2.78 4.45 18.81
CA ASN A 168 -3.56 4.40 20.05
C ASN A 168 -5.08 4.45 19.80
N GLY A 169 -5.53 3.96 18.65
CA GLY A 169 -6.92 4.03 18.24
C GLY A 169 -7.84 2.99 18.89
N ILE A 170 -9.00 2.81 18.25
CA ILE A 170 -10.05 1.91 18.77
C ILE A 170 -9.66 0.43 18.70
N GLY A 171 -8.65 0.06 17.89
CA GLY A 171 -8.29 -1.32 17.66
C GLY A 171 -9.43 -2.17 17.09
N PHE A 172 -9.18 -3.45 16.91
CA PHE A 172 -10.16 -4.42 16.40
C PHE A 172 -9.81 -5.84 16.85
N ASP A 173 -10.77 -6.75 16.75
CA ASP A 173 -10.54 -8.17 16.99
C ASP A 173 -9.89 -8.81 15.75
N VAL A 174 -8.63 -9.22 15.87
CA VAL A 174 -7.87 -9.83 14.77
C VAL A 174 -8.51 -11.15 14.32
N SER A 175 -9.09 -11.93 15.24
CA SER A 175 -9.74 -13.19 14.90
C SER A 175 -11.02 -13.01 14.07
N ALA A 176 -11.71 -11.88 14.24
CA ALA A 176 -12.93 -11.56 13.49
C ALA A 176 -12.66 -11.23 12.01
N ILE A 177 -11.40 -10.89 11.66
CA ILE A 177 -11.02 -10.57 10.30
C ILE A 177 -10.34 -11.74 9.56
N GLU A 178 -10.00 -12.82 10.27
CA GLU A 178 -9.53 -14.07 9.65
C GLU A 178 -10.64 -14.66 8.78
N GLY A 179 -10.36 -14.83 7.49
CA GLY A 179 -11.33 -15.33 6.51
C GLY A 179 -12.21 -14.28 5.83
N THR A 180 -12.12 -13.02 6.22
CA THR A 180 -12.78 -11.90 5.55
C THR A 180 -11.87 -11.23 4.51
N SER A 181 -12.45 -10.45 3.58
CA SER A 181 -11.75 -9.89 2.42
C SER A 181 -10.82 -8.71 2.77
N HIS A 182 -10.10 -8.77 3.88
CA HIS A 182 -9.14 -7.71 4.25
C HIS A 182 -7.83 -7.81 3.44
N TYR A 183 -7.94 -7.48 2.14
CA TYR A 183 -6.84 -7.56 1.18
C TYR A 183 -5.60 -6.74 1.58
N GLY A 184 -5.78 -5.64 2.30
CA GLY A 184 -4.68 -4.79 2.78
C GLY A 184 -3.75 -5.53 3.74
N LEU A 185 -4.30 -6.19 4.77
CA LEU A 185 -3.53 -6.93 5.77
C LEU A 185 -2.83 -8.14 5.15
N LYS A 186 -3.58 -8.91 4.33
CA LYS A 186 -3.02 -10.05 3.60
C LYS A 186 -1.88 -9.63 2.67
N GLY A 187 -2.06 -8.53 1.92
CA GLY A 187 -1.03 -8.00 1.04
C GLY A 187 0.22 -7.53 1.79
N MET A 188 0.09 -6.93 2.98
CA MET A 188 1.23 -6.56 3.83
C MET A 188 2.01 -7.80 4.27
N THR A 189 1.32 -8.83 4.77
CA THR A 189 1.92 -10.09 5.20
C THR A 189 2.67 -10.78 4.05
N GLU A 190 2.03 -10.92 2.89
CA GLU A 190 2.62 -11.57 1.71
C GLU A 190 3.88 -10.86 1.21
N ARG A 191 3.90 -9.50 1.22
CA ARG A 191 5.07 -8.72 0.81
C ARG A 191 6.28 -8.98 1.70
N ILE A 192 6.07 -8.99 3.01
CA ILE A 192 7.15 -9.22 3.96
C ILE A 192 7.65 -10.66 3.92
N HIS A 193 6.75 -11.63 3.83
CA HIS A 193 7.13 -13.04 3.69
C HIS A 193 7.93 -13.33 2.41
N LYS A 194 7.64 -12.66 1.29
CA LYS A 194 8.44 -12.76 0.03
C LYS A 194 9.90 -12.33 0.22
N LEU A 195 10.18 -11.50 1.20
CA LEU A 195 11.54 -11.09 1.56
C LEU A 195 12.19 -12.00 2.61
N GLY A 196 11.56 -13.11 2.97
CA GLY A 196 11.99 -13.97 4.07
C GLY A 196 11.79 -13.33 5.46
N GLY A 197 10.98 -12.29 5.55
CA GLY A 197 10.71 -11.56 6.78
C GLY A 197 9.49 -12.09 7.54
N GLU A 198 9.34 -11.59 8.76
CA GLU A 198 8.22 -11.85 9.66
C GLU A 198 7.34 -10.61 9.78
N PHE A 199 6.02 -10.81 9.76
CA PHE A 199 5.02 -9.77 9.94
C PHE A 199 4.10 -10.15 11.10
N THR A 200 4.04 -9.33 12.13
CA THR A 200 3.19 -9.53 13.30
C THR A 200 2.20 -8.39 13.43
N LEU A 201 0.93 -8.72 13.62
CA LEU A 201 -0.16 -7.79 13.84
C LEU A 201 -0.83 -8.09 15.16
N ASN A 202 -0.82 -7.11 16.06
CA ASN A 202 -1.49 -7.16 17.36
C ASN A 202 -2.53 -6.05 17.43
N SER A 203 -3.78 -6.39 17.67
CA SER A 203 -4.87 -5.44 17.91
C SER A 203 -5.93 -6.06 18.79
N ALA A 204 -6.59 -5.23 19.59
CA ALA A 204 -7.78 -5.61 20.33
C ALA A 204 -8.67 -4.37 20.50
N PRO A 205 -9.99 -4.53 20.64
CA PRO A 205 -10.91 -3.42 20.89
C PRO A 205 -10.46 -2.54 22.06
N GLY A 206 -10.31 -1.24 21.82
CA GLY A 206 -9.85 -0.24 22.78
C GLY A 206 -8.34 -0.23 23.07
N LYS A 207 -7.53 -1.02 22.35
CA LYS A 207 -6.07 -1.13 22.56
C LYS A 207 -5.20 -0.58 21.43
N GLY A 208 -5.82 -0.03 20.38
CA GLY A 208 -5.10 0.39 19.18
C GLY A 208 -4.59 -0.79 18.36
N THR A 209 -3.66 -0.50 17.45
CA THR A 209 -3.07 -1.50 16.56
C THR A 209 -1.55 -1.38 16.57
N GLN A 210 -0.87 -2.54 16.60
CA GLN A 210 0.57 -2.66 16.54
C GLN A 210 0.95 -3.58 15.38
N ILE A 211 1.81 -3.09 14.50
CA ILE A 211 2.43 -3.84 13.42
C ILE A 211 3.93 -3.90 13.69
N GLU A 212 4.48 -5.11 13.65
CA GLU A 212 5.91 -5.38 13.78
C GLU A 212 6.39 -6.15 12.55
N ILE A 213 7.51 -5.72 12.00
CA ILE A 213 8.14 -6.30 10.82
C ILE A 213 9.60 -6.54 11.16
N LEU A 214 10.08 -7.75 10.85
CA LEU A 214 11.49 -8.10 10.88
C LEU A 214 11.87 -8.72 9.54
N ILE A 215 12.87 -8.14 8.86
CA ILE A 215 13.45 -8.70 7.63
C ILE A 215 14.91 -9.03 7.93
N PRO A 216 15.26 -10.32 8.06
CA PRO A 216 16.61 -10.73 8.42
C PRO A 216 17.62 -10.38 7.33
N PHE A 217 18.89 -10.22 7.70
CA PHE A 217 19.98 -10.18 6.71
C PHE A 217 20.11 -11.55 6.06
N VAL A 218 20.26 -11.57 4.74
CA VAL A 218 20.54 -12.77 3.95
C VAL A 218 22.03 -13.00 3.88
#